data_b6a8369d00c16780778f1d95eb2aaeb6
#
_entry.id   b6a8369d00c16780778f1d95eb2aaeb6
#
_cell.length_a   1.000
_cell.length_b   1.000
_cell.length_c   1.000
_cell.angle_alpha   90.00
_cell.angle_beta   90.00
_cell.angle_gamma   90.00
#
_symmetry.space_group_name_H-M   'P 1'
#
loop_
_entity.id
_entity.type
_entity.pdbx_description
1 polymer ?
#
loop_
_entity_poly.entity_id
_entity_poly.type
_entity_poly.pdbx_seq_one_letter_code
_entity_poly.pdbx_strand_id
1 'polypeptide(L)'
;RYPSPNLQRVCRKFIKSGADLVVCQHSHCIGCEEKYLDGTIVYGQGNFLFDDSESEFWKTSLLIKIDNEFKISYIPIRKNNETVRLATQKDACDILDFFIQRSEAIKQKGFIEARYSEFAYSMLNGYLFWISGCGKSLFFRILNKLTGHRYGIWKLKRRFGKQQLLSVQNVLECEAHRELLNWGIIFKIKNFNNR
;
A
#
# COMPACT_ATOMS: atom_id res chain seq x y z
N ARG A 1 5.02 -2.56 -3.17
CA ARG A 1 6.20 -3.22 -2.62
C ARG A 1 7.31 -2.23 -2.18
N TYR A 2 7.19 -1.00 -2.59
CA TYR A 2 8.05 0.09 -2.12
C TYR A 2 7.26 0.98 -1.17
N PRO A 3 7.89 1.62 -0.17
CA PRO A 3 7.21 2.54 0.72
C PRO A 3 6.72 3.77 -0.05
N SER A 4 5.73 4.46 0.52
CA SER A 4 5.48 5.84 0.09
C SER A 4 6.60 6.76 0.59
N PRO A 5 6.87 7.89 -0.06
CA PRO A 5 7.85 8.87 0.42
C PRO A 5 7.58 9.33 1.86
N ASN A 6 6.30 9.45 2.21
CA ASN A 6 5.91 9.81 3.57
C ASN A 6 6.20 8.70 4.59
N LEU A 7 5.91 7.43 4.25
CA LEU A 7 6.23 6.29 5.12
C LEU A 7 7.73 6.20 5.36
N GLN A 8 8.54 6.36 4.31
CA GLN A 8 10.00 6.38 4.44
C GLN A 8 10.44 7.48 5.42
N ARG A 9 9.91 8.70 5.25
CA ARG A 9 10.22 9.84 6.12
C ARG A 9 9.86 9.57 7.59
N VAL A 10 8.70 8.94 7.84
CA VAL A 10 8.23 8.60 9.19
C VAL A 10 9.11 7.51 9.81
N CYS A 11 9.41 6.44 9.09
CA CYS A 11 10.27 5.36 9.60
C CYS A 11 11.68 5.86 9.93
N ARG A 12 12.25 6.71 9.08
CA ARG A 12 13.55 7.35 9.34
C ARG A 12 13.53 8.24 10.58
N LYS A 13 12.39 8.87 10.92
CA LYS A 13 12.25 9.62 12.17
C LYS A 13 12.30 8.70 13.38
N PHE A 14 11.69 7.50 13.33
CA PHE A 14 11.79 6.54 14.43
C PHE A 14 13.23 6.10 14.66
N ILE A 15 14.00 5.81 13.62
CA ILE A 15 15.42 5.49 13.76
C ILE A 15 16.20 6.66 14.37
N LYS A 16 15.97 7.90 13.89
CA LYS A 16 16.58 9.09 14.49
C LYS A 16 16.24 9.30 15.97
N SER A 17 15.10 8.79 16.42
CA SER A 17 14.65 8.85 17.81
C SER A 17 15.14 7.68 18.65
N GLY A 18 16.04 6.83 18.13
CA GLY A 18 16.69 5.75 18.88
C GLY A 18 16.09 4.36 18.66
N ALA A 19 15.26 4.15 17.63
CA ALA A 19 14.82 2.80 17.29
C ALA A 19 15.89 2.06 16.48
N ASP A 20 16.25 0.85 16.89
CA ASP A 20 17.20 -0.03 16.16
C ASP A 20 16.55 -0.72 14.96
N LEU A 21 15.26 -1.02 15.07
CA LEU A 21 14.49 -1.69 14.03
C LEU A 21 13.08 -1.11 13.91
N VAL A 22 12.68 -0.80 12.69
CA VAL A 22 11.29 -0.42 12.35
C VAL A 22 10.74 -1.41 11.32
N VAL A 23 9.65 -2.09 11.67
CA VAL A 23 8.99 -3.05 10.78
C VAL A 23 7.61 -2.54 10.39
N CYS A 24 7.37 -2.40 9.10
CA CYS A 24 6.09 -1.98 8.55
C CYS A 24 5.23 -3.19 8.15
N GLN A 25 3.90 -3.02 8.28
CA GLN A 25 2.89 -3.98 7.86
C GLN A 25 1.87 -3.31 6.93
N HIS A 26 0.76 -3.94 6.67
CA HIS A 26 -0.39 -3.45 5.89
C HIS A 26 -0.29 -3.57 4.37
N SER A 27 0.90 -3.57 3.78
CA SER A 27 1.05 -3.67 2.32
C SER A 27 0.70 -5.04 1.74
N HIS A 28 0.48 -6.04 2.59
CA HIS A 28 0.16 -7.44 2.24
C HIS A 28 1.18 -8.10 1.29
N CYS A 29 2.37 -7.54 1.17
CA CYS A 29 3.45 -8.09 0.37
C CYS A 29 4.82 -7.81 1.00
N ILE A 30 5.81 -8.61 0.64
CA ILE A 30 7.20 -8.37 1.03
C ILE A 30 7.67 -7.09 0.34
N GLY A 31 8.11 -6.14 1.14
CA GLY A 31 8.66 -4.86 0.70
C GLY A 31 10.15 -4.91 0.40
N CYS A 32 10.87 -4.00 1.02
CA CYS A 32 12.33 -3.86 0.93
C CYS A 32 12.91 -3.47 2.30
N GLU A 33 14.23 -3.61 2.45
CA GLU A 33 14.98 -3.14 3.63
C GLU A 33 15.69 -1.83 3.31
N GLU A 34 15.78 -0.98 4.30
CA GLU A 34 16.65 0.19 4.29
C GLU A 34 17.53 0.19 5.54
N LYS A 35 18.83 0.31 5.36
CA LYS A 35 19.76 0.68 6.43
C LYS A 35 19.83 2.19 6.49
N TYR A 36 19.48 2.75 7.64
CA TYR A 36 19.45 4.19 7.84
C TYR A 36 20.07 4.55 9.18
N LEU A 37 21.16 5.33 9.17
CA LEU A 37 22.01 5.52 10.34
C LEU A 37 22.42 4.14 10.91
N ASP A 38 22.27 3.96 12.22
CA ASP A 38 22.62 2.71 12.91
C ASP A 38 21.45 1.70 12.95
N GLY A 39 20.29 2.04 12.35
CA GLY A 39 19.11 1.20 12.41
C GLY A 39 18.69 0.58 11.08
N THR A 40 17.71 -0.31 11.19
CA THR A 40 17.14 -1.05 10.07
C THR A 40 15.66 -0.77 9.93
N ILE A 41 15.19 -0.56 8.70
CA ILE A 41 13.77 -0.38 8.38
C ILE A 41 13.36 -1.48 7.39
N VAL A 42 12.31 -2.24 7.72
CA VAL A 42 11.71 -3.25 6.83
C VAL A 42 10.33 -2.78 6.39
N TYR A 43 10.16 -2.43 5.12
CA TYR A 43 8.95 -1.83 4.57
C TYR A 43 7.86 -2.83 4.18
N GLY A 44 7.78 -3.96 4.85
CA GLY A 44 6.75 -4.98 4.72
C GLY A 44 7.31 -6.38 4.80
N GLN A 45 6.70 -7.20 5.66
CA GLN A 45 7.05 -8.61 5.82
C GLN A 45 6.24 -9.55 4.92
N GLY A 46 5.14 -9.06 4.33
CA GLY A 46 4.15 -9.90 3.67
C GLY A 46 3.07 -10.41 4.63
N ASN A 47 2.28 -11.36 4.16
CA ASN A 47 1.19 -11.95 4.94
C ASN A 47 1.62 -13.22 5.68
N PHE A 48 1.12 -13.39 6.91
CA PHE A 48 1.27 -14.64 7.62
C PHE A 48 0.08 -15.59 7.39
N LEU A 49 -1.13 -15.12 7.69
CA LEU A 49 -2.36 -15.92 7.60
C LEU A 49 -3.40 -15.39 6.59
N PHE A 50 -3.28 -14.14 6.15
CA PHE A 50 -4.21 -13.58 5.18
C PHE A 50 -4.13 -14.30 3.83
N ASP A 51 -5.27 -14.67 3.25
CA ASP A 51 -5.34 -15.44 2.01
C ASP A 51 -6.47 -15.05 1.03
N ASP A 52 -7.06 -13.89 1.22
CA ASP A 52 -8.17 -13.40 0.40
C ASP A 52 -7.78 -13.14 -1.08
N SER A 53 -6.57 -13.52 -1.49
CA SER A 53 -6.08 -13.28 -2.84
C SER A 53 -5.28 -14.45 -3.39
N GLU A 54 -5.58 -14.83 -4.62
CA GLU A 54 -4.78 -15.79 -5.41
C GLU A 54 -3.41 -15.26 -5.85
N SER A 55 -3.12 -13.99 -5.56
CA SER A 55 -1.82 -13.39 -5.90
C SER A 55 -0.68 -14.07 -5.15
N GLU A 56 0.35 -14.49 -5.87
CA GLU A 56 1.58 -15.06 -5.31
C GLU A 56 2.23 -14.15 -4.26
N PHE A 57 2.03 -12.83 -4.36
CA PHE A 57 2.55 -11.86 -3.40
C PHE A 57 1.90 -11.97 -2.02
N TRP A 58 0.67 -12.48 -1.96
CA TRP A 58 -0.04 -12.73 -0.71
C TRP A 58 0.32 -14.08 -0.08
N LYS A 59 0.95 -14.96 -0.84
CA LYS A 59 1.34 -16.30 -0.41
C LYS A 59 2.77 -16.38 0.13
N THR A 60 3.52 -15.29 0.11
CA THR A 60 4.91 -15.23 0.57
C THR A 60 5.12 -14.19 1.65
N SER A 61 5.94 -14.48 2.64
CA SER A 61 6.36 -13.51 3.64
C SER A 61 7.74 -13.83 4.24
N LEU A 62 8.20 -12.93 5.10
CA LEU A 62 9.47 -13.04 5.81
C LEU A 62 9.23 -13.02 7.31
N LEU A 63 9.76 -14.01 8.03
CA LEU A 63 9.99 -13.89 9.46
C LEU A 63 11.30 -13.13 9.68
N ILE A 64 11.28 -12.19 10.59
CA ILE A 64 12.47 -11.44 11.00
C ILE A 64 12.99 -12.10 12.27
N LYS A 65 14.16 -12.68 12.20
CA LYS A 65 14.87 -13.21 13.35
C LYS A 65 15.91 -12.21 13.81
N ILE A 66 15.90 -11.90 15.10
CA ILE A 66 16.88 -11.04 15.76
C ILE A 66 17.60 -11.92 16.77
N ASP A 67 18.91 -11.95 16.74
CA ASP A 67 19.72 -12.65 17.73
C ASP A 67 20.10 -11.74 18.92
N ASN A 68 20.84 -12.29 19.87
CA ASN A 68 21.26 -11.57 21.09
C ASN A 68 22.26 -10.42 20.81
N GLU A 69 22.86 -10.39 19.62
CA GLU A 69 23.77 -9.34 19.15
C GLU A 69 23.05 -8.32 18.24
N PHE A 70 21.70 -8.34 18.22
CA PHE A 70 20.85 -7.53 17.33
C PHE A 70 21.09 -7.76 15.82
N LYS A 71 21.68 -8.89 15.46
CA LYS A 71 21.84 -9.25 14.06
C LYS A 71 20.51 -9.73 13.48
N ILE A 72 20.08 -9.06 12.43
CA ILE A 72 18.81 -9.34 11.75
C ILE A 72 19.06 -10.36 10.64
N SER A 73 18.21 -11.37 10.58
CA SER A 73 18.15 -12.35 9.49
C SER A 73 16.72 -12.58 9.05
N TYR A 74 16.53 -12.98 7.80
CA TYR A 74 15.24 -13.16 7.17
C TYR A 74 14.99 -14.61 6.86
N ILE A 75 13.88 -15.16 7.31
CA ILE A 75 13.46 -16.53 7.07
C ILE A 75 12.24 -16.49 6.14
N PRO A 76 12.40 -16.87 4.87
CA PRO A 76 11.28 -16.91 3.94
C PRO A 76 10.27 -17.98 4.32
N ILE A 77 9.02 -17.60 4.31
CA ILE A 77 7.90 -18.51 4.52
C ILE A 77 6.91 -18.41 3.35
N ARG A 78 6.21 -19.53 3.13
CA ARG A 78 5.16 -19.62 2.13
C ARG A 78 3.89 -20.14 2.75
N LYS A 79 2.77 -19.50 2.40
CA LYS A 79 1.44 -19.98 2.72
C LYS A 79 1.02 -21.03 1.68
N ASN A 80 0.41 -22.11 2.17
CA ASN A 80 -0.19 -23.14 1.35
C ASN A 80 -1.57 -23.48 1.94
N ASN A 81 -2.62 -22.98 1.31
CA ASN A 81 -3.98 -23.07 1.83
C ASN A 81 -4.07 -22.53 3.28
N GLU A 82 -4.43 -23.35 4.23
CA GLU A 82 -4.60 -22.97 5.66
C GLU A 82 -3.31 -23.09 6.50
N THR A 83 -2.20 -23.46 5.87
CA THR A 83 -0.93 -23.69 6.58
C THR A 83 0.16 -22.73 6.13
N VAL A 84 1.08 -22.46 7.05
CA VAL A 84 2.31 -21.69 6.78
C VAL A 84 3.49 -22.62 6.96
N ARG A 85 4.42 -22.63 6.03
CA ARG A 85 5.63 -23.44 6.06
C ARG A 85 6.86 -22.62 5.69
N LEU A 86 8.02 -23.11 6.05
CA LEU A 86 9.26 -22.59 5.51
C LEU A 86 9.23 -22.72 3.97
N ALA A 87 9.71 -21.71 3.28
CA ALA A 87 9.84 -21.77 1.84
C ALA A 87 10.83 -22.89 1.45
N THR A 88 10.56 -23.55 0.33
CA THR A 88 11.52 -24.53 -0.22
C THR A 88 12.81 -23.84 -0.62
N GLN A 89 13.90 -24.57 -0.78
CA GLN A 89 15.20 -24.00 -1.10
C GLN A 89 15.13 -23.05 -2.32
N LYS A 90 14.45 -23.44 -3.39
CA LYS A 90 14.26 -22.61 -4.59
C LYS A 90 13.41 -21.38 -4.28
N ASP A 91 12.24 -21.57 -3.69
CA ASP A 91 11.34 -20.46 -3.33
C ASP A 91 12.01 -19.49 -2.36
N ALA A 92 12.82 -20.00 -1.42
CA ALA A 92 13.53 -19.19 -0.44
C ALA A 92 14.58 -18.29 -1.12
N CYS A 93 15.34 -18.82 -2.07
CA CYS A 93 16.29 -18.04 -2.86
C CYS A 93 15.57 -16.94 -3.64
N ASP A 94 14.52 -17.29 -4.39
CA ASP A 94 13.76 -16.32 -5.20
C ASP A 94 13.17 -15.20 -4.34
N ILE A 95 12.59 -15.53 -3.18
CA ILE A 95 12.03 -14.54 -2.24
C ILE A 95 13.11 -13.59 -1.72
N LEU A 96 14.25 -14.11 -1.29
CA LEU A 96 15.36 -13.30 -0.77
C LEU A 96 16.02 -12.45 -1.86
N ASP A 97 16.23 -13.01 -3.05
CA ASP A 97 16.83 -12.29 -4.17
C ASP A 97 15.97 -11.09 -4.58
N PHE A 98 14.65 -11.28 -4.70
CA PHE A 98 13.72 -10.18 -4.96
C PHE A 98 13.66 -9.16 -3.81
N PHE A 99 13.80 -9.59 -2.57
CA PHE A 99 13.86 -8.68 -1.44
C PHE A 99 15.13 -7.83 -1.47
N ILE A 100 16.28 -8.45 -1.73
CA ILE A 100 17.58 -7.78 -1.85
C ILE A 100 17.57 -6.82 -3.04
N GLN A 101 17.11 -7.25 -4.21
CA GLN A 101 17.01 -6.39 -5.40
C GLN A 101 16.18 -5.12 -5.13
N ARG A 102 15.04 -5.25 -4.43
CA ARG A 102 14.24 -4.09 -4.06
C ARG A 102 14.95 -3.18 -3.05
N SER A 103 15.69 -3.78 -2.12
CA SER A 103 16.45 -3.03 -1.11
C SER A 103 17.61 -2.27 -1.73
N GLU A 104 18.26 -2.82 -2.76
CA GLU A 104 19.26 -2.09 -3.53
C GLU A 104 18.65 -0.97 -4.39
N ALA A 105 17.50 -1.23 -5.01
CA ALA A 105 16.85 -0.24 -5.87
C ALA A 105 16.47 1.05 -5.13
N ILE A 106 16.03 0.97 -3.87
CA ILE A 106 15.65 2.15 -3.10
C ILE A 106 16.83 3.04 -2.68
N LYS A 107 18.07 2.57 -2.82
CA LYS A 107 19.28 3.39 -2.60
C LYS A 107 19.47 4.47 -3.68
N GLN A 108 18.87 4.26 -4.84
CA GLN A 108 18.92 5.24 -5.93
C GLN A 108 18.05 6.46 -5.56
N LYS A 109 18.66 7.65 -5.61
CA LYS A 109 17.97 8.92 -5.33
C LYS A 109 16.77 9.13 -6.29
N GLY A 110 15.61 9.44 -5.72
CA GLY A 110 14.38 9.71 -6.49
C GLY A 110 13.64 8.44 -6.95
N PHE A 111 14.18 7.24 -6.70
CA PHE A 111 13.54 5.99 -7.14
C PHE A 111 12.18 5.75 -6.47
N ILE A 112 12.09 5.96 -5.16
CA ILE A 112 10.84 5.77 -4.40
C ILE A 112 9.77 6.73 -4.89
N GLU A 113 10.12 8.01 -5.06
CA GLU A 113 9.19 9.04 -5.54
C GLU A 113 8.65 8.72 -6.93
N ALA A 114 9.52 8.32 -7.85
CA ALA A 114 9.14 7.95 -9.21
C ALA A 114 8.19 6.74 -9.21
N ARG A 115 8.56 5.66 -8.54
CA ARG A 115 7.75 4.44 -8.46
C ARG A 115 6.42 4.64 -7.76
N TYR A 116 6.42 5.43 -6.68
CA TYR A 116 5.18 5.72 -5.97
C TYR A 116 4.24 6.60 -6.80
N SER A 117 4.77 7.58 -7.54
CA SER A 117 3.99 8.42 -8.44
C SER A 117 3.34 7.62 -9.56
N GLU A 118 4.09 6.71 -10.20
CA GLU A 118 3.56 5.79 -11.22
C GLU A 118 2.42 4.93 -10.66
N PHE A 119 2.65 4.33 -9.49
CA PHE A 119 1.64 3.49 -8.83
C PHE A 119 0.41 4.29 -8.42
N ALA A 120 0.59 5.46 -7.79
CA ALA A 120 -0.51 6.33 -7.38
C ALA A 120 -1.34 6.77 -8.60
N TYR A 121 -0.68 7.12 -9.70
CA TYR A 121 -1.38 7.48 -10.94
C TYR A 121 -2.18 6.30 -11.52
N SER A 122 -1.63 5.09 -11.50
CA SER A 122 -2.34 3.88 -11.97
C SER A 122 -3.60 3.58 -11.15
N MET A 123 -3.58 3.88 -9.84
CA MET A 123 -4.69 3.63 -8.92
C MET A 123 -5.71 4.78 -8.86
N LEU A 124 -5.36 5.96 -9.38
CA LEU A 124 -6.16 7.18 -9.22
C LEU A 124 -7.61 7.01 -9.69
N ASN A 125 -7.81 6.44 -10.89
CA ASN A 125 -9.16 6.24 -11.43
C ASN A 125 -10.02 5.34 -10.54
N GLY A 126 -9.46 4.32 -9.89
CA GLY A 126 -10.14 3.46 -8.94
C GLY A 126 -10.64 4.23 -7.72
N TYR A 127 -9.76 5.04 -7.13
CA TYR A 127 -10.13 5.89 -5.98
C TYR A 127 -11.18 6.95 -6.34
N LEU A 128 -11.03 7.61 -7.48
CA LEU A 128 -12.03 8.57 -7.97
C LEU A 128 -13.39 7.89 -8.23
N PHE A 129 -13.36 6.63 -8.68
CA PHE A 129 -14.56 5.82 -8.84
C PHE A 129 -15.27 5.57 -7.51
N TRP A 130 -14.53 5.18 -6.48
CA TRP A 130 -15.07 4.97 -5.14
C TRP A 130 -15.65 6.25 -4.54
N ILE A 131 -14.90 7.34 -4.59
CA ILE A 131 -15.34 8.66 -4.10
C ILE A 131 -16.60 9.13 -4.84
N SER A 132 -16.70 8.87 -6.15
CA SER A 132 -17.86 9.28 -6.96
C SER A 132 -19.14 8.51 -6.66
N GLY A 133 -19.06 7.33 -5.99
CA GLY A 133 -20.20 6.44 -5.76
C GLY A 133 -20.78 5.78 -7.02
N CYS A 134 -20.18 6.01 -8.19
CA CYS A 134 -20.73 5.54 -9.48
C CYS A 134 -20.80 4.01 -9.57
N GLY A 135 -19.92 3.28 -8.88
CA GLY A 135 -19.85 1.80 -8.91
C GLY A 135 -21.05 1.07 -8.29
N LYS A 136 -21.91 1.76 -7.52
CA LYS A 136 -23.07 1.14 -6.87
C LYS A 136 -24.29 0.99 -7.77
N SER A 137 -24.39 1.74 -8.88
CA SER A 137 -25.51 1.67 -9.82
C SER A 137 -25.39 0.45 -10.74
N LEU A 138 -26.43 -0.42 -10.75
CA LEU A 138 -26.50 -1.59 -11.65
C LEU A 138 -26.42 -1.17 -13.11
N PHE A 139 -27.20 -0.14 -13.48
CA PHE A 139 -27.21 0.42 -14.85
C PHE A 139 -25.79 0.89 -15.26
N PHE A 140 -25.10 1.58 -14.37
CA PHE A 140 -23.72 2.00 -14.63
C PHE A 140 -22.79 0.81 -14.85
N ARG A 141 -22.90 -0.25 -14.02
CA ARG A 141 -22.07 -1.45 -14.13
C ARG A 141 -22.27 -2.16 -15.47
N ILE A 142 -23.54 -2.31 -15.90
CA ILE A 142 -23.88 -2.94 -17.19
C ILE A 142 -23.30 -2.11 -18.33
N LEU A 143 -23.58 -0.80 -18.37
CA LEU A 143 -23.11 0.08 -19.45
C LEU A 143 -21.59 0.16 -19.50
N ASN A 144 -20.92 0.19 -18.34
CA ASN A 144 -19.48 0.21 -18.28
C ASN A 144 -18.86 -1.11 -18.79
N LYS A 145 -19.48 -2.27 -18.49
CA LYS A 145 -19.05 -3.56 -19.00
C LYS A 145 -19.25 -3.65 -20.52
N LEU A 146 -20.41 -3.22 -21.04
CA LEU A 146 -20.72 -3.23 -22.48
C LEU A 146 -19.77 -2.35 -23.29
N THR A 147 -19.28 -1.25 -22.71
CA THR A 147 -18.34 -0.32 -23.36
C THR A 147 -16.87 -0.62 -23.08
N GLY A 148 -16.53 -1.80 -22.55
CA GLY A 148 -15.15 -2.15 -22.18
C GLY A 148 -14.52 -1.14 -21.23
N HIS A 149 -15.26 -0.69 -20.23
CA HIS A 149 -14.87 0.31 -19.21
C HIS A 149 -14.68 1.76 -19.73
N ARG A 150 -14.90 2.01 -21.02
CA ARG A 150 -14.73 3.36 -21.62
C ARG A 150 -15.75 4.38 -21.07
N TYR A 151 -16.99 3.96 -20.82
CA TYR A 151 -18.04 4.81 -20.26
C TYR A 151 -17.65 5.34 -18.87
N GLY A 152 -17.13 4.48 -18.00
CA GLY A 152 -16.67 4.88 -16.67
C GLY A 152 -15.54 5.90 -16.71
N ILE A 153 -14.55 5.68 -17.56
CA ILE A 153 -13.43 6.60 -17.76
C ILE A 153 -13.92 7.96 -18.27
N TRP A 154 -14.82 7.96 -19.26
CA TRP A 154 -15.41 9.19 -19.79
C TRP A 154 -16.18 9.97 -18.71
N LYS A 155 -16.99 9.27 -17.89
CA LYS A 155 -17.75 9.89 -16.80
C LYS A 155 -16.84 10.49 -15.72
N LEU A 156 -15.76 9.79 -15.37
CA LEU A 156 -14.75 10.32 -14.44
C LEU A 156 -14.07 11.57 -14.99
N LYS A 157 -13.64 11.57 -16.24
CA LYS A 157 -13.02 12.75 -16.89
C LYS A 157 -13.94 13.96 -16.90
N ARG A 158 -15.26 13.77 -17.13
CA ARG A 158 -16.24 14.87 -17.04
C ARG A 158 -16.45 15.38 -15.62
N ARG A 159 -16.41 14.47 -14.62
CA ARG A 159 -16.67 14.83 -13.23
C ARG A 159 -15.44 15.42 -12.52
N PHE A 160 -14.26 14.92 -12.85
CA PHE A 160 -13.00 15.30 -12.21
C PHE A 160 -12.08 15.99 -13.22
N GLY A 161 -12.45 17.19 -13.63
CA GLY A 161 -11.55 18.10 -14.35
C GLY A 161 -10.50 18.68 -13.41
N LYS A 162 -9.60 19.51 -13.95
CA LYS A 162 -8.48 20.10 -13.19
C LYS A 162 -8.92 20.80 -11.90
N GLN A 163 -9.99 21.58 -11.95
CA GLN A 163 -10.50 22.33 -10.78
C GLN A 163 -11.02 21.39 -9.69
N GLN A 164 -11.76 20.35 -10.07
CA GLN A 164 -12.27 19.37 -9.10
C GLN A 164 -11.15 18.56 -8.47
N LEU A 165 -10.12 18.19 -9.23
CA LEU A 165 -8.94 17.50 -8.69
C LEU A 165 -8.17 18.39 -7.72
N LEU A 166 -7.99 19.69 -8.03
CA LEU A 166 -7.36 20.64 -7.10
C LEU A 166 -8.18 20.81 -5.81
N SER A 167 -9.52 20.85 -5.90
CA SER A 167 -10.38 20.91 -4.72
C SER A 167 -10.26 19.66 -3.85
N VAL A 168 -10.22 18.46 -4.46
CA VAL A 168 -9.99 17.21 -3.74
C VAL A 168 -8.60 17.19 -3.09
N GLN A 169 -7.58 17.59 -3.82
CA GLN A 169 -6.22 17.70 -3.32
C GLN A 169 -6.14 18.61 -2.09
N ASN A 170 -6.73 19.81 -2.16
CA ASN A 170 -6.75 20.76 -1.04
C ASN A 170 -7.37 20.15 0.23
N VAL A 171 -8.47 19.42 0.11
CA VAL A 171 -9.11 18.73 1.25
C VAL A 171 -8.21 17.64 1.80
N LEU A 172 -7.52 16.87 0.95
CA LEU A 172 -6.63 15.79 1.37
C LEU A 172 -5.34 16.29 2.04
N GLU A 173 -4.79 17.40 1.57
CA GLU A 173 -3.55 17.98 2.09
C GLU A 173 -3.76 18.76 3.38
N CYS A 174 -4.90 19.44 3.53
CA CYS A 174 -5.22 20.20 4.73
C CYS A 174 -5.78 19.27 5.82
N GLU A 175 -5.04 19.09 6.90
CA GLU A 175 -5.43 18.20 8.01
C GLU A 175 -6.78 18.61 8.62
N ALA A 176 -6.99 19.90 8.85
CA ALA A 176 -8.25 20.44 9.41
C ALA A 176 -9.45 20.17 8.49
N HIS A 177 -9.31 20.38 7.18
CA HIS A 177 -10.40 20.10 6.24
C HIS A 177 -10.70 18.60 6.15
N ARG A 178 -9.66 17.77 6.13
CA ARG A 178 -9.80 16.30 6.09
C ARG A 178 -10.51 15.78 7.33
N GLU A 179 -10.13 16.26 8.51
CA GLU A 179 -10.76 15.90 9.77
C GLU A 179 -12.22 16.33 9.81
N LEU A 180 -12.50 17.59 9.49
CA LEU A 180 -13.86 18.14 9.47
C LEU A 180 -14.78 17.39 8.50
N LEU A 181 -14.29 17.10 7.28
CA LEU A 181 -15.03 16.33 6.29
C LEU A 181 -15.33 14.92 6.79
N ASN A 182 -14.34 14.25 7.36
CA ASN A 182 -14.51 12.88 7.88
C ASN A 182 -15.53 12.82 9.01
N TRP A 183 -15.48 13.75 9.96
CA TRP A 183 -16.48 13.86 11.04
C TRP A 183 -17.87 14.15 10.52
N GLY A 184 -18.00 15.07 9.56
CA GLY A 184 -19.28 15.37 8.91
C GLY A 184 -19.89 14.16 8.20
N ILE A 185 -19.08 13.38 7.49
CA ILE A 185 -19.51 12.12 6.85
C ILE A 185 -19.99 11.10 7.89
N ILE A 186 -19.20 10.88 8.96
CA ILE A 186 -19.57 9.96 10.05
C ILE A 186 -20.91 10.36 10.69
N PHE A 187 -21.07 11.64 11.02
CA PHE A 187 -22.30 12.15 11.59
C PHE A 187 -23.50 11.94 10.66
N LYS A 188 -23.35 12.25 9.39
CA LYS A 188 -24.40 12.07 8.39
C LYS A 188 -24.80 10.60 8.23
N ILE A 189 -23.80 9.68 8.15
CA ILE A 189 -24.06 8.23 8.04
C ILE A 189 -24.87 7.72 9.24
N LYS A 190 -24.47 8.09 10.46
CA LYS A 190 -25.19 7.69 11.70
C LYS A 190 -26.65 8.12 11.69
N ASN A 191 -26.95 9.27 11.08
CA ASN A 191 -28.30 9.82 11.05
C ASN A 191 -29.11 9.43 9.80
N PHE A 192 -28.56 8.65 8.87
CA PHE A 192 -29.35 8.12 7.74
C PHE A 192 -30.39 7.08 8.15
N ASN A 193 -30.13 6.32 9.21
CA ASN A 193 -31.00 5.24 9.69
C ASN A 193 -32.08 5.73 10.67
N ASN A 194 -32.08 7.02 11.02
CA ASN A 194 -33.03 7.64 11.95
C ASN A 194 -34.11 8.46 11.22
N ARG A 195 -34.29 8.27 9.93
CA ARG A 195 -35.39 8.74 9.10
C ARG A 195 -36.02 7.53 8.41
#